data_9a6a5bb48e58d2455bcabed929e2b751
#
_entry.id   9a6a5bb48e58d2455bcabed929e2b751
#
_cell.length_a   1.000
_cell.length_b   1.000
_cell.length_c   1.000
_cell.angle_alpha   90.00
_cell.angle_beta   90.00
_cell.angle_gamma   90.00
#
_symmetry.space_group_name_H-M   'P 1'
#
loop_
_entity.id
_entity.type
_entity.pdbx_description
1 polymer ?
#
loop_
_entity_poly.entity_id
_entity_poly.type
_entity_poly.pdbx_seq_one_letter_code
_entity_poly.pdbx_strand_id
1 'polypeptide(L)'
;YEWGSDSAEFIAVGTAVKAENGQSYRNKLGKPFTSDLSGQDFWTIMQTGHVPQGLVMGTCVYHIAHRGLGQALGSIGQNAELPNFTQALYEARELAMTRMQDEAETLGASGIVGVRLEEKSHQWGSHTIEFLSLGTAVVKTADDVTLPKPTTVISLDG
;
A
#
# COMPACT_ATOMS: atom_id res chain seq x y z
N TYR A 1 -14.87 -9.73 8.67
CA TYR A 1 -16.18 -10.43 8.68
C TYR A 1 -17.21 -9.51 9.34
N GLU A 2 -18.34 -9.30 8.67
CA GLU A 2 -19.48 -8.61 9.26
C GLU A 2 -20.38 -9.64 9.94
N TRP A 3 -20.57 -9.50 11.24
CA TRP A 3 -21.47 -10.31 12.04
C TRP A 3 -22.67 -9.44 12.45
N GLY A 4 -23.71 -9.41 11.62
CA GLY A 4 -24.88 -8.56 11.87
C GLY A 4 -24.65 -7.10 11.42
N SER A 5 -25.69 -6.28 11.45
CA SER A 5 -25.69 -4.93 10.87
C SER A 5 -24.82 -3.88 11.59
N ASP A 6 -24.32 -4.18 12.81
CA ASP A 6 -23.72 -3.18 13.70
C ASP A 6 -22.35 -3.59 14.29
N SER A 7 -21.72 -4.68 13.80
CA SER A 7 -20.44 -5.13 14.33
C SER A 7 -19.43 -5.45 13.23
N ALA A 8 -18.17 -5.03 13.41
CA ALA A 8 -17.04 -5.37 12.55
C ALA A 8 -15.98 -6.12 13.36
N GLU A 9 -15.45 -7.21 12.80
CA GLU A 9 -14.37 -7.99 13.39
C GLU A 9 -13.08 -7.79 12.61
N PHE A 10 -12.00 -7.50 13.33
CA PHE A 10 -10.66 -7.39 12.77
C PHE A 10 -9.80 -8.55 13.27
N ILE A 11 -9.26 -9.34 12.35
CA ILE A 11 -8.38 -10.45 12.67
C ILE A 11 -7.00 -10.16 12.08
N ALA A 12 -5.97 -10.22 12.93
CA ALA A 12 -4.56 -10.13 12.50
C ALA A 12 -3.82 -11.41 12.86
N VAL A 13 -3.14 -11.99 11.89
CA VAL A 13 -2.30 -13.19 12.05
C VAL A 13 -0.93 -12.89 11.49
N GLY A 14 0.13 -13.29 12.19
CA GLY A 14 1.49 -13.01 11.74
C GLY A 14 2.54 -13.89 12.42
N THR A 15 3.78 -13.77 11.98
CA THR A 15 4.93 -14.45 12.55
C THR A 15 5.77 -13.45 13.34
N ALA A 16 6.01 -13.76 14.62
CA ALA A 16 6.93 -12.97 15.42
C ALA A 16 8.38 -13.39 15.16
N VAL A 17 9.26 -12.41 14.95
CA VAL A 17 10.70 -12.63 14.74
C VAL A 17 11.50 -11.99 15.86
N LYS A 18 12.63 -12.61 16.21
CA LYS A 18 13.57 -12.11 17.20
C LYS A 18 14.98 -12.26 16.66
N ALA A 19 15.82 -11.23 16.84
CA ALA A 19 17.22 -11.33 16.46
C ALA A 19 17.99 -12.27 17.40
N GLU A 20 18.82 -13.16 16.85
CA GLU A 20 19.62 -14.13 17.61
C GLU A 20 20.66 -13.45 18.51
N ASN A 21 21.22 -12.33 18.05
CA ASN A 21 22.20 -11.53 18.79
C ASN A 21 21.62 -10.76 20.00
N GLY A 22 20.33 -10.93 20.30
CA GLY A 22 19.62 -10.23 21.37
C GLY A 22 19.33 -8.76 21.11
N GLN A 23 19.68 -8.24 19.94
CA GLN A 23 19.39 -6.87 19.54
C GLN A 23 17.88 -6.66 19.41
N SER A 24 17.37 -5.57 19.97
CA SER A 24 15.97 -5.23 19.89
C SER A 24 15.78 -4.16 18.79
N TYR A 25 15.11 -4.54 17.71
CA TYR A 25 14.72 -3.62 16.66
C TYR A 25 13.34 -3.03 17.00
N ARG A 26 13.32 -1.75 17.28
CA ARG A 26 12.08 -1.02 17.58
C ARG A 26 11.97 0.16 16.63
N ASN A 27 10.75 0.50 16.30
CA ASN A 27 10.47 1.69 15.48
C ASN A 27 10.68 2.98 16.31
N LYS A 28 10.55 4.14 15.64
CA LYS A 28 10.68 5.46 16.26
C LYS A 28 9.74 5.66 17.46
N LEU A 29 8.63 4.94 17.54
CA LEU A 29 7.67 4.99 18.65
C LEU A 29 8.02 4.03 19.80
N GLY A 30 9.17 3.35 19.74
CA GLY A 30 9.60 2.38 20.73
C GLY A 30 8.85 1.05 20.73
N LYS A 31 8.02 0.79 19.69
CA LYS A 31 7.23 -0.43 19.53
C LYS A 31 7.91 -1.43 18.60
N PRO A 32 7.60 -2.72 18.70
CA PRO A 32 7.97 -3.68 17.66
C PRO A 32 7.47 -3.20 16.30
N PHE A 33 8.29 -3.34 15.27
CA PHE A 33 7.82 -3.05 13.92
C PHE A 33 6.84 -4.11 13.43
N THR A 34 6.02 -3.76 12.47
CA THR A 34 5.16 -4.66 11.72
C THR A 34 5.52 -4.59 10.23
N SER A 35 5.29 -5.66 9.47
CA SER A 35 5.58 -5.72 8.04
C SER A 35 4.64 -6.72 7.38
N ASP A 36 4.28 -6.47 6.13
CA ASP A 36 3.55 -7.42 5.27
C ASP A 36 4.47 -8.15 4.29
N LEU A 37 5.76 -7.96 4.40
CA LEU A 37 6.75 -8.64 3.59
C LEU A 37 6.76 -10.14 3.88
N SER A 38 7.01 -10.95 2.84
CA SER A 38 7.34 -12.34 3.04
C SER A 38 8.62 -12.50 3.86
N GLY A 39 8.85 -13.67 4.47
CA GLY A 39 10.10 -13.93 5.21
C GLY A 39 11.34 -13.77 4.32
N GLN A 40 11.23 -14.09 3.03
CA GLN A 40 12.31 -13.92 2.06
C GLN A 40 12.58 -12.45 1.74
N ASP A 41 11.55 -11.66 1.49
CA ASP A 41 11.68 -10.23 1.23
C ASP A 41 12.21 -9.50 2.46
N PHE A 42 11.69 -9.85 3.64
CA PHE A 42 12.21 -9.33 4.91
C PHE A 42 13.71 -9.62 5.06
N TRP A 43 14.14 -10.86 4.82
CA TRP A 43 15.56 -11.21 4.85
C TRP A 43 16.37 -10.39 3.83
N THR A 44 15.85 -10.23 2.62
CA THR A 44 16.51 -9.48 1.55
C THR A 44 16.73 -8.02 1.93
N ILE A 45 15.73 -7.33 2.46
CA ILE A 45 15.88 -5.93 2.86
C ILE A 45 16.87 -5.76 4.00
N MET A 46 16.90 -6.69 4.97
CA MET A 46 17.91 -6.68 6.03
C MET A 46 19.33 -6.83 5.48
N GLN A 47 19.54 -7.67 4.44
CA GLN A 47 20.83 -7.82 3.77
C GLN A 47 21.23 -6.56 2.98
N THR A 48 20.28 -5.73 2.59
CA THR A 48 20.54 -4.45 1.88
C THR A 48 20.74 -3.27 2.81
N GLY A 49 20.91 -3.52 4.11
CA GLY A 49 21.13 -2.47 5.11
C GLY A 49 19.88 -1.62 5.39
N HIS A 50 18.69 -2.17 5.17
CA HIS A 50 17.43 -1.52 5.50
C HIS A 50 16.74 -2.26 6.67
N VAL A 51 16.12 -1.49 7.55
CA VAL A 51 15.36 -2.02 8.69
C VAL A 51 13.91 -1.56 8.61
N PRO A 52 12.94 -2.49 8.72
CA PRO A 52 11.53 -2.12 8.77
C PRO A 52 11.21 -1.27 9.99
N GLN A 53 10.35 -0.28 9.81
CA GLN A 53 9.81 0.58 10.87
C GLN A 53 8.35 0.27 11.18
N GLY A 54 7.58 -0.16 10.19
CA GLY A 54 6.18 -0.52 10.36
C GLY A 54 5.48 -0.78 9.04
N LEU A 55 4.37 -1.51 9.15
CA LEU A 55 3.36 -1.57 8.12
C LEU A 55 2.72 -0.19 8.02
N VAL A 56 2.57 0.33 6.84
CA VAL A 56 1.93 1.62 6.54
C VAL A 56 0.85 1.45 5.50
N MET A 57 -0.23 2.21 5.64
CA MET A 57 -1.38 2.12 4.76
C MET A 57 -2.03 3.48 4.52
N GLY A 58 -2.72 3.57 3.40
CA GLY A 58 -3.59 4.69 3.11
C GLY A 58 -4.82 4.22 2.35
N THR A 59 -5.97 4.75 2.70
CA THR A 59 -7.23 4.43 2.02
C THR A 59 -7.90 5.69 1.52
N CYS A 60 -8.61 5.57 0.40
CA CYS A 60 -9.50 6.61 -0.08
C CYS A 60 -10.76 5.96 -0.63
N VAL A 61 -11.91 6.36 -0.06
CA VAL A 61 -13.22 5.98 -0.60
C VAL A 61 -13.78 7.19 -1.33
N TYR A 62 -14.03 7.02 -2.61
CA TYR A 62 -14.53 8.07 -3.49
C TYR A 62 -15.92 7.72 -4.00
N HIS A 63 -16.87 8.64 -3.83
CA HIS A 63 -18.21 8.50 -4.38
C HIS A 63 -18.36 9.36 -5.63
N ILE A 64 -18.64 8.71 -6.77
CA ILE A 64 -18.85 9.41 -8.04
C ILE A 64 -20.30 9.83 -8.12
N ALA A 65 -20.55 11.12 -7.94
CA ALA A 65 -21.88 11.70 -8.07
C ALA A 65 -22.39 11.58 -9.53
N HIS A 66 -23.61 11.07 -9.70
CA HIS A 66 -24.28 11.09 -10.99
C HIS A 66 -24.46 12.52 -11.49
N ARG A 67 -23.85 12.86 -12.58
CA ARG A 67 -24.33 13.99 -13.38
C ARG A 67 -25.61 13.57 -14.10
N GLY A 68 -26.66 14.38 -13.96
CA GLY A 68 -28.00 14.07 -14.45
C GLY A 68 -28.01 13.63 -15.94
N LEU A 69 -28.99 12.80 -16.28
CA LEU A 69 -29.23 12.17 -17.58
C LEU A 69 -29.08 13.11 -18.79
N GLY A 70 -29.30 14.41 -18.60
CA GLY A 70 -29.23 15.41 -19.66
C GLY A 70 -27.84 15.67 -20.24
N GLN A 71 -26.76 15.43 -19.48
CA GLN A 71 -25.39 15.56 -20.00
C GLN A 71 -24.87 14.27 -20.65
N ALA A 72 -25.44 13.12 -20.30
CA ALA A 72 -25.08 11.84 -20.90
C ALA A 72 -25.64 11.72 -22.34
N LEU A 73 -26.76 12.38 -22.65
CA LEU A 73 -27.38 12.37 -23.99
C LEU A 73 -26.59 13.19 -25.03
N GLY A 74 -25.77 14.16 -24.59
CA GLY A 74 -24.96 14.98 -25.50
C GLY A 74 -23.69 14.29 -26.02
N SER A 75 -23.29 13.15 -25.44
CA SER A 75 -22.08 12.40 -25.80
C SER A 75 -22.32 11.07 -26.48
N ILE A 76 -23.58 10.82 -26.94
CA ILE A 76 -23.91 9.61 -27.68
C ILE A 76 -23.18 9.65 -29.04
N GLY A 77 -22.21 8.73 -29.19
CA GLY A 77 -21.46 8.58 -30.47
C GLY A 77 -20.00 9.08 -30.39
N GLN A 78 -19.57 9.66 -29.31
CA GLN A 78 -18.16 9.95 -29.08
C GLN A 78 -17.57 8.94 -28.09
N ASN A 79 -16.46 8.32 -28.47
CA ASN A 79 -15.67 7.45 -27.63
C ASN A 79 -14.88 8.31 -26.61
N ALA A 80 -15.59 9.21 -25.91
CA ALA A 80 -15.02 10.08 -24.91
C ALA A 80 -15.08 9.34 -23.57
N GLU A 81 -13.94 8.84 -23.09
CA GLU A 81 -13.72 8.61 -21.66
C GLU A 81 -14.31 9.80 -20.91
N LEU A 82 -15.11 9.54 -19.89
CA LEU A 82 -15.66 10.62 -19.08
C LEU A 82 -14.48 11.28 -18.33
N PRO A 83 -13.93 12.43 -18.76
CA PRO A 83 -12.67 12.96 -18.25
C PRO A 83 -12.72 13.19 -16.74
N ASN A 84 -13.90 13.52 -16.22
CA ASN A 84 -14.12 13.75 -14.79
C ASN A 84 -14.07 12.45 -13.97
N PHE A 85 -14.41 11.29 -14.57
CA PHE A 85 -14.33 10.00 -13.91
C PHE A 85 -12.88 9.55 -13.76
N THR A 86 -12.14 9.63 -14.85
CA THR A 86 -10.71 9.28 -14.87
C THR A 86 -9.92 10.19 -13.93
N GLN A 87 -10.19 11.49 -13.93
CA GLN A 87 -9.55 12.42 -12.99
C GLN A 87 -9.86 12.06 -11.53
N ALA A 88 -11.11 11.76 -11.20
CA ALA A 88 -11.53 11.37 -9.85
C ALA A 88 -10.84 10.09 -9.37
N LEU A 89 -10.65 9.10 -10.27
CA LEU A 89 -9.88 7.89 -9.98
C LEU A 89 -8.42 8.20 -9.64
N TYR A 90 -7.77 9.04 -10.45
CA TYR A 90 -6.39 9.44 -10.18
C TYR A 90 -6.26 10.20 -8.87
N GLU A 91 -7.14 11.14 -8.58
CA GLU A 91 -7.14 11.88 -7.32
C GLU A 91 -7.34 10.97 -6.10
N ALA A 92 -8.26 10.01 -6.18
CA ALA A 92 -8.50 9.04 -5.11
C ALA A 92 -7.30 8.12 -4.87
N ARG A 93 -6.66 7.66 -5.94
CA ARG A 93 -5.42 6.88 -5.89
C ARG A 93 -4.29 7.67 -5.24
N GLU A 94 -4.04 8.89 -5.72
CA GLU A 94 -2.98 9.76 -5.19
C GLU A 94 -3.22 10.08 -3.70
N LEU A 95 -4.46 10.28 -3.29
CA LEU A 95 -4.80 10.52 -1.89
C LEU A 95 -4.52 9.28 -1.02
N ALA A 96 -4.82 8.07 -1.50
CA ALA A 96 -4.47 6.85 -0.79
C ALA A 96 -2.96 6.69 -0.65
N MET A 97 -2.19 6.95 -1.71
CA MET A 97 -0.73 6.92 -1.69
C MET A 97 -0.15 7.95 -0.73
N THR A 98 -0.64 9.18 -0.76
CA THR A 98 -0.19 10.27 0.13
C THR A 98 -0.39 9.89 1.60
N ARG A 99 -1.56 9.36 1.97
CA ARG A 99 -1.84 8.92 3.34
C ARG A 99 -0.88 7.84 3.83
N MET A 100 -0.53 6.88 2.97
CA MET A 100 0.48 5.87 3.28
C MET A 100 1.86 6.49 3.48
N GLN A 101 2.23 7.48 2.65
CA GLN A 101 3.50 8.20 2.77
C GLN A 101 3.57 9.03 4.07
N ASP A 102 2.48 9.70 4.45
CA ASP A 102 2.39 10.48 5.70
C ASP A 102 2.58 9.56 6.94
N GLU A 103 2.03 8.34 6.90
CA GLU A 103 2.29 7.35 7.96
C GLU A 103 3.77 6.95 8.01
N ALA A 104 4.40 6.73 6.86
CA ALA A 104 5.81 6.40 6.79
C ALA A 104 6.71 7.53 7.30
N GLU A 105 6.39 8.77 6.97
CA GLU A 105 7.10 9.95 7.50
C GLU A 105 6.98 10.05 9.03
N THR A 106 5.79 9.76 9.58
CA THR A 106 5.57 9.71 11.04
C THR A 106 6.48 8.68 11.71
N LEU A 107 6.73 7.55 11.06
CA LEU A 107 7.68 6.52 11.52
C LEU A 107 9.14 6.91 11.27
N GLY A 108 9.41 8.00 10.58
CA GLY A 108 10.76 8.45 10.22
C GLY A 108 11.41 7.59 9.15
N ALA A 109 10.61 7.00 8.28
CA ALA A 109 11.10 6.14 7.22
C ALA A 109 11.85 6.92 6.14
N SER A 110 12.83 6.28 5.51
CA SER A 110 13.54 6.77 4.33
C SER A 110 12.93 6.27 3.02
N GLY A 111 12.02 5.31 3.10
CA GLY A 111 11.33 4.75 1.94
C GLY A 111 10.25 3.75 2.34
N ILE A 112 9.48 3.30 1.35
CA ILE A 112 8.45 2.28 1.50
C ILE A 112 8.72 1.19 0.47
N VAL A 113 8.72 -0.06 0.90
CA VAL A 113 8.95 -1.23 0.04
C VAL A 113 7.75 -2.17 0.06
N GLY A 114 7.64 -3.02 -0.95
CA GLY A 114 6.55 -3.98 -1.06
C GLY A 114 5.18 -3.30 -1.25
N VAL A 115 5.15 -2.13 -1.88
CA VAL A 115 3.90 -1.37 -2.07
C VAL A 115 2.92 -2.16 -2.91
N ARG A 116 1.71 -2.31 -2.39
CA ARG A 116 0.55 -2.83 -3.11
C ARG A 116 -0.53 -1.76 -3.15
N LEU A 117 -1.17 -1.63 -4.29
CA LEU A 117 -2.31 -0.78 -4.51
C LEU A 117 -3.49 -1.65 -4.94
N GLU A 118 -4.54 -1.65 -4.14
CA GLU A 118 -5.76 -2.39 -4.43
C GLU A 118 -6.89 -1.42 -4.73
N GLU A 119 -7.64 -1.72 -5.78
CA GLU A 119 -8.87 -1.03 -6.14
C GLU A 119 -10.05 -1.97 -5.88
N LYS A 120 -11.06 -1.49 -5.18
CA LYS A 120 -12.30 -2.22 -4.93
C LYS A 120 -13.50 -1.37 -5.30
N SER A 121 -14.37 -1.94 -6.11
CA SER A 121 -15.68 -1.37 -6.39
C SER A 121 -16.69 -1.94 -5.41
N HIS A 122 -17.35 -1.08 -4.64
CA HIS A 122 -18.35 -1.49 -3.67
C HIS A 122 -19.75 -1.48 -4.30
N GLN A 123 -20.48 -2.60 -4.18
CA GLN A 123 -21.85 -2.74 -4.70
C GLN A 123 -22.90 -1.97 -3.89
N TRP A 124 -22.56 -1.36 -2.78
CA TRP A 124 -23.49 -0.65 -1.88
C TRP A 124 -23.98 0.69 -2.42
N GLY A 125 -23.37 1.15 -3.45
CA GLY A 125 -23.81 2.28 -4.25
C GLY A 125 -23.09 2.15 -5.56
N SER A 126 -23.82 2.08 -6.64
CA SER A 126 -23.36 1.79 -7.99
C SER A 126 -22.19 2.66 -8.52
N HIS A 127 -21.56 3.47 -7.66
CA HIS A 127 -20.53 4.46 -8.02
C HIS A 127 -19.54 4.77 -6.87
N THR A 128 -19.24 3.82 -6.02
CA THR A 128 -18.25 3.99 -4.95
C THR A 128 -17.01 3.15 -5.27
N ILE A 129 -15.85 3.80 -5.30
CA ILE A 129 -14.55 3.17 -5.53
C ILE A 129 -13.70 3.39 -4.29
N GLU A 130 -13.03 2.34 -3.85
CA GLU A 130 -12.06 2.38 -2.76
C GLU A 130 -10.68 2.07 -3.33
N PHE A 131 -9.70 2.89 -2.97
CA PHE A 131 -8.28 2.59 -3.11
C PHE A 131 -7.67 2.31 -1.75
N LEU A 132 -6.95 1.21 -1.66
CA LEU A 132 -6.12 0.82 -0.52
C LEU A 132 -4.68 0.74 -1.00
N SER A 133 -3.80 1.54 -0.43
CA SER A 133 -2.35 1.41 -0.56
C SER A 133 -1.78 0.82 0.72
N LEU A 134 -0.86 -0.12 0.58
CA LEU A 134 -0.24 -0.86 1.68
C LEU A 134 1.24 -1.07 1.39
N GLY A 135 2.11 -0.97 2.38
CA GLY A 135 3.53 -1.24 2.23
C GLY A 135 4.28 -1.27 3.56
N THR A 136 5.56 -1.55 3.51
CA THR A 136 6.44 -1.56 4.68
C THR A 136 7.38 -0.36 4.65
N ALA A 137 7.26 0.51 5.62
CA ALA A 137 8.17 1.63 5.85
C ALA A 137 9.55 1.11 6.29
N VAL A 138 10.62 1.62 5.70
CA VAL A 138 12.00 1.20 5.98
C VAL A 138 12.92 2.38 6.23
N VAL A 139 13.96 2.15 7.02
CA VAL A 139 15.05 3.09 7.24
C VAL A 139 16.36 2.45 6.77
N LYS A 140 17.17 3.21 6.06
CA LYS A 140 18.52 2.81 5.70
C LYS A 140 19.43 2.92 6.93
N THR A 141 20.15 1.85 7.26
CA THR A 141 21.04 1.77 8.43
C THR A 141 22.50 1.58 8.07
N ALA A 142 22.80 1.23 6.82
CA ALA A 142 24.16 1.03 6.33
C ALA A 142 24.31 1.56 4.89
N ASP A 143 25.43 2.21 4.59
CA ASP A 143 25.71 2.82 3.29
C ASP A 143 26.41 1.88 2.30
N ASP A 144 27.31 1.02 2.79
CA ASP A 144 28.10 0.11 1.97
C ASP A 144 27.61 -1.32 2.10
N VAL A 145 26.55 -1.66 1.40
CA VAL A 145 26.00 -3.01 1.40
C VAL A 145 26.21 -3.66 0.03
N THR A 146 26.90 -4.78 0.03
CA THR A 146 27.01 -5.61 -1.17
C THR A 146 25.73 -6.39 -1.35
N LEU A 147 24.98 -6.07 -2.40
CA LEU A 147 23.78 -6.82 -2.73
C LEU A 147 24.11 -8.28 -3.03
N PRO A 148 23.31 -9.23 -2.51
CA PRO A 148 23.47 -10.63 -2.89
C PRO A 148 23.31 -10.77 -4.41
N LYS A 149 24.23 -11.51 -5.05
CA LYS A 149 24.12 -11.78 -6.48
C LYS A 149 22.88 -12.65 -6.74
N PRO A 150 22.08 -12.35 -7.78
CA PRO A 150 20.96 -13.19 -8.13
C PRO A 150 21.45 -14.58 -8.49
N THR A 151 20.80 -15.61 -7.97
CA THR A 151 21.13 -17.02 -8.23
C THR A 151 20.64 -17.50 -9.61
N THR A 152 19.66 -16.81 -10.16
CA THR A 152 19.09 -17.13 -11.48
C THR A 152 18.82 -15.83 -12.24
N VAL A 153 19.33 -15.73 -13.45
CA VAL A 153 19.04 -14.64 -14.38
C VAL A 153 18.42 -15.26 -15.63
N ILE A 154 17.20 -14.84 -15.96
CA ILE A 154 16.52 -15.23 -17.20
C ILE A 154 16.65 -14.06 -18.16
N SER A 155 17.30 -14.27 -19.30
CA SER A 155 17.32 -13.29 -20.38
C SER A 155 15.95 -13.24 -21.04
N LEU A 156 15.41 -12.03 -21.20
CA LEU A 156 14.15 -11.81 -21.94
C LEU A 156 14.42 -11.54 -23.43
N ASP A 157 15.68 -11.50 -23.83
CA ASP A 157 16.10 -11.36 -25.23
C ASP A 157 16.02 -12.72 -25.89
N GLY A 158 14.91 -12.96 -26.58
CA GLY A 158 14.66 -14.14 -27.42
C GLY A 158 14.76 -13.80 -28.91
#